data_00cd7f13d420ade93e0bf6d8ec16b21a
#
_entry.id   00cd7f13d420ade93e0bf6d8ec16b21a
#
_cell.length_a   1.000
_cell.length_b   1.000
_cell.length_c   1.000
_cell.angle_alpha   90.00
_cell.angle_beta   90.00
_cell.angle_gamma   90.00
#
_symmetry.space_group_name_H-M   'P 1'
#
loop_
_entity.id
_entity.type
_entity.pdbx_description
1 polymer ?
#
loop_
_entity_poly.entity_id
_entity_poly.type
_entity_poly.pdbx_seq_one_letter_code
_entity_poly.pdbx_strand_id
1 'polypeptide(L)'
;MIPEFVHGTARAIRHVFTPYPARDIPEGRMVDLPGRGRAFVTDSGPRDAPAVFLLHSVLTTGLLCWYPTIPAINDRYRVITLDARWHGRGIESETFDLRDCADDVVALADVLGIDRFTVAGFSMGGGIAQLVWRRHPGRVAGLVLCSTGPYFSTHDPRHRASSERMGRILRPVYRILPRVSEKSLNKTTSHTSIWALRQFFSTPLSHLGDFGNGLGEFDSRDWLHEVDVPTAVVVSIRDRVVEPERQQLLIDGIPGAQRFEVDGGHACFVLGAHYFIPPFAEALDAVVPRDRSSVAAH
;
A
#
# COMPACT_ATOMS: atom_id res chain seq x y z
N MET A 1 -36.39 -7.97 -14.46
CA MET A 1 -35.37 -7.05 -13.97
C MET A 1 -34.23 -7.87 -13.35
N ILE A 2 -33.19 -8.17 -14.09
CA ILE A 2 -31.96 -8.78 -13.56
C ILE A 2 -31.18 -7.62 -12.95
N PRO A 3 -30.81 -7.68 -11.66
CA PRO A 3 -30.23 -6.54 -10.98
C PRO A 3 -28.90 -6.10 -11.62
N GLU A 4 -28.65 -4.80 -11.73
CA GLU A 4 -27.38 -4.16 -12.16
C GLU A 4 -26.14 -4.70 -11.42
N PHE A 5 -26.36 -5.35 -10.27
CA PHE A 5 -25.35 -6.05 -9.48
C PHE A 5 -24.63 -7.18 -10.26
N VAL A 6 -25.31 -7.87 -11.16
CA VAL A 6 -24.73 -8.96 -11.99
C VAL A 6 -23.83 -8.39 -13.08
N HIS A 7 -24.16 -7.22 -13.62
CA HIS A 7 -23.35 -6.56 -14.65
C HIS A 7 -22.08 -5.94 -14.05
N GLY A 8 -22.14 -5.42 -12.82
CA GLY A 8 -20.98 -4.91 -12.09
C GLY A 8 -19.98 -6.01 -11.73
N THR A 9 -20.47 -7.15 -11.25
CA THR A 9 -19.64 -8.33 -10.90
C THR A 9 -19.04 -8.99 -12.14
N ALA A 10 -19.78 -9.12 -13.24
CA ALA A 10 -19.24 -9.67 -14.49
C ALA A 10 -18.17 -8.77 -15.11
N ARG A 11 -18.31 -7.45 -15.02
CA ARG A 11 -17.31 -6.48 -15.48
C ARG A 11 -16.07 -6.47 -14.56
N ALA A 12 -16.27 -6.53 -13.25
CA ALA A 12 -15.19 -6.67 -12.27
C ALA A 12 -14.42 -7.99 -12.47
N ILE A 13 -15.12 -9.12 -12.66
CA ILE A 13 -14.53 -10.42 -12.95
C ILE A 13 -13.73 -10.37 -14.27
N ARG A 14 -14.24 -9.72 -15.30
CA ARG A 14 -13.53 -9.58 -16.59
C ARG A 14 -12.23 -8.77 -16.45
N HIS A 15 -12.18 -7.74 -15.59
CA HIS A 15 -10.97 -6.98 -15.30
C HIS A 15 -9.99 -7.72 -14.37
N VAL A 16 -10.47 -8.54 -13.44
CA VAL A 16 -9.61 -9.44 -12.63
C VAL A 16 -8.90 -10.47 -13.50
N PHE A 17 -9.51 -10.90 -14.60
CA PHE A 17 -8.90 -11.85 -15.56
C PHE A 17 -8.06 -11.19 -16.67
N THR A 18 -8.04 -9.86 -16.77
CA THR A 18 -7.10 -9.12 -17.61
C THR A 18 -6.33 -8.10 -16.75
N PRO A 19 -5.51 -8.55 -15.81
CA PRO A 19 -4.71 -7.64 -15.02
C PRO A 19 -3.73 -6.89 -15.92
N TYR A 20 -3.37 -5.68 -15.52
CA TYR A 20 -2.31 -4.90 -16.16
C TYR A 20 -1.10 -5.80 -16.42
N PRO A 21 -0.47 -5.75 -17.62
CA PRO A 21 0.62 -6.67 -17.91
C PRO A 21 1.74 -6.55 -16.88
N ALA A 22 2.10 -7.66 -16.24
CA ALA A 22 3.22 -7.72 -15.31
C ALA A 22 4.53 -7.77 -16.10
N ARG A 23 4.91 -6.63 -16.67
CA ARG A 23 6.20 -6.44 -17.34
C ARG A 23 7.13 -5.69 -16.39
N ASP A 24 8.42 -6.04 -16.45
CA ASP A 24 9.47 -5.32 -15.72
C ASP A 24 9.25 -5.25 -14.20
N ILE A 25 8.70 -6.34 -13.63
CA ILE A 25 8.56 -6.47 -12.17
C ILE A 25 9.96 -6.54 -11.57
N PRO A 26 10.31 -5.64 -10.63
CA PRO A 26 11.62 -5.66 -10.01
C PRO A 26 11.84 -6.97 -9.23
N GLU A 27 13.06 -7.48 -9.31
CA GLU A 27 13.48 -8.59 -8.46
C GLU A 27 13.52 -8.16 -7.00
N GLY A 28 13.03 -9.03 -6.11
CA GLY A 28 13.05 -8.77 -4.69
C GLY A 28 13.90 -9.77 -3.93
N ARG A 29 14.26 -9.44 -2.70
CA ARG A 29 15.07 -10.26 -1.81
C ARG A 29 14.57 -10.17 -0.37
N MET A 30 14.89 -11.17 0.44
CA MET A 30 14.71 -11.08 1.88
C MET A 30 15.79 -10.18 2.48
N VAL A 31 15.36 -9.25 3.33
CA VAL A 31 16.23 -8.29 4.03
C VAL A 31 16.05 -8.50 5.53
N ASP A 32 17.15 -8.64 6.26
CA ASP A 32 17.14 -8.69 7.72
C ASP A 32 17.02 -7.27 8.27
N LEU A 33 16.00 -7.04 9.09
CA LEU A 33 15.79 -5.80 9.83
C LEU A 33 16.26 -6.05 11.27
N PRO A 34 17.38 -5.46 11.73
CA PRO A 34 17.97 -5.77 13.04
C PRO A 34 16.97 -5.60 14.19
N GLY A 35 16.81 -6.65 15.00
CA GLY A 35 15.88 -6.66 16.13
C GLY A 35 14.39 -6.75 15.78
N ARG A 36 14.03 -6.87 14.49
CA ARG A 36 12.64 -6.86 14.03
C ARG A 36 12.24 -8.12 13.26
N GLY A 37 13.14 -8.69 12.46
CA GLY A 37 12.90 -9.88 11.65
C GLY A 37 13.30 -9.69 10.19
N ARG A 38 12.78 -10.54 9.30
CA ARG A 38 13.08 -10.51 7.86
C ARG A 38 11.86 -10.16 7.06
N ALA A 39 12.00 -9.25 6.11
CA ALA A 39 10.92 -8.86 5.20
C ALA A 39 11.38 -9.02 3.74
N PHE A 40 10.44 -9.32 2.86
CA PHE A 40 10.68 -9.28 1.43
C PHE A 40 10.62 -7.85 0.93
N VAL A 41 11.61 -7.46 0.13
CA VAL A 41 11.82 -6.08 -0.31
C VAL A 41 12.17 -6.08 -1.80
N THR A 42 11.63 -5.12 -2.54
CA THR A 42 12.17 -4.72 -3.85
C THR A 42 12.78 -3.33 -3.74
N ASP A 43 13.83 -3.09 -4.50
CA ASP A 43 14.56 -1.82 -4.52
C ASP A 43 15.04 -1.58 -5.95
N SER A 44 14.36 -0.72 -6.68
CA SER A 44 14.52 -0.47 -8.11
C SER A 44 14.67 1.01 -8.43
N GLY A 45 15.14 1.32 -9.63
CA GLY A 45 15.44 2.68 -10.07
C GLY A 45 16.86 3.14 -9.71
N PRO A 46 17.23 4.39 -10.08
CA PRO A 46 18.56 4.93 -9.83
C PRO A 46 18.83 5.06 -8.33
N ARG A 47 20.02 4.67 -7.89
CA ARG A 47 20.40 4.65 -6.45
C ARG A 47 20.56 6.04 -5.84
N ASP A 48 20.88 7.01 -6.64
CA ASP A 48 21.06 8.42 -6.31
C ASP A 48 19.77 9.25 -6.46
N ALA A 49 18.72 8.67 -7.03
CA ALA A 49 17.43 9.34 -7.15
C ALA A 49 16.72 9.44 -5.79
N PRO A 50 15.78 10.41 -5.63
CA PRO A 50 14.96 10.51 -4.42
C PRO A 50 14.26 9.19 -4.09
N ALA A 51 14.37 8.75 -2.83
CA ALA A 51 13.81 7.48 -2.40
C ALA A 51 12.31 7.60 -2.09
N VAL A 52 11.53 6.64 -2.59
CA VAL A 52 10.09 6.52 -2.39
C VAL A 52 9.77 5.13 -1.87
N PHE A 53 9.18 5.06 -0.68
CA PHE A 53 8.62 3.83 -0.11
C PHE A 53 7.16 3.69 -0.48
N LEU A 54 6.81 2.57 -1.11
CA LEU A 54 5.44 2.24 -1.53
C LEU A 54 4.86 1.19 -0.60
N LEU A 55 3.86 1.58 0.21
CA LEU A 55 3.22 0.75 1.23
C LEU A 55 1.89 0.21 0.72
N HIS A 56 1.70 -1.10 0.84
CA HIS A 56 0.58 -1.82 0.21
C HIS A 56 -0.68 -1.86 1.07
N SER A 57 -1.81 -2.20 0.43
CA SER A 57 -3.11 -2.43 1.07
C SER A 57 -3.14 -3.73 1.87
N VAL A 58 -4.08 -3.83 2.80
CA VAL A 58 -4.40 -5.10 3.47
C VAL A 58 -4.68 -6.21 2.45
N LEU A 59 -4.30 -7.43 2.78
CA LEU A 59 -4.46 -8.63 1.93
C LEU A 59 -3.69 -8.62 0.59
N THR A 60 -2.81 -7.65 0.38
CA THR A 60 -1.92 -7.63 -0.78
C THR A 60 -0.46 -7.80 -0.35
N THR A 61 0.46 -7.76 -1.30
CA THR A 61 1.90 -7.67 -1.06
C THR A 61 2.43 -6.38 -1.66
N GLY A 62 3.65 -5.99 -1.30
CA GLY A 62 4.30 -4.82 -1.89
C GLY A 62 4.27 -4.86 -3.41
N LEU A 63 4.66 -6.00 -3.98
CA LEU A 63 4.63 -6.17 -5.44
C LEU A 63 3.20 -6.21 -5.99
N LEU A 64 2.28 -6.96 -5.39
CA LEU A 64 0.91 -7.07 -5.93
C LEU A 64 0.21 -5.72 -5.98
N CYS A 65 0.41 -4.90 -4.96
CA CYS A 65 -0.20 -3.57 -4.91
C CYS A 65 0.41 -2.61 -5.96
N TRP A 66 1.72 -2.68 -6.17
CA TRP A 66 2.43 -1.62 -6.87
C TRP A 66 3.04 -2.01 -8.22
N TYR A 67 2.96 -3.29 -8.65
CA TYR A 67 3.58 -3.73 -9.91
C TYR A 67 3.14 -2.94 -11.16
N PRO A 68 1.90 -2.42 -11.27
CA PRO A 68 1.54 -1.61 -12.43
C PRO A 68 2.16 -0.21 -12.40
N THR A 69 2.41 0.30 -11.18
CA THR A 69 2.86 1.69 -10.96
C THR A 69 4.37 1.81 -10.99
N ILE A 70 5.11 0.81 -10.50
CA ILE A 70 6.57 0.85 -10.41
C ILE A 70 7.24 1.22 -11.75
N PRO A 71 6.90 0.59 -12.89
CA PRO A 71 7.54 0.91 -14.17
C PRO A 71 7.31 2.35 -14.66
N ALA A 72 6.28 3.01 -14.16
CA ALA A 72 5.94 4.37 -14.56
C ALA A 72 6.71 5.44 -13.78
N ILE A 73 7.42 5.07 -12.72
CA ILE A 73 8.09 6.02 -11.82
C ILE A 73 9.55 5.66 -11.54
N ASN A 74 9.98 4.41 -11.76
CA ASN A 74 11.31 3.94 -11.38
C ASN A 74 12.46 4.41 -12.29
N ASP A 75 12.18 5.17 -13.32
CA ASP A 75 13.17 5.93 -14.11
C ASP A 75 13.61 7.23 -13.42
N ARG A 76 12.74 7.77 -12.54
CA ARG A 76 12.93 9.06 -11.86
C ARG A 76 13.17 8.94 -10.35
N TYR A 77 12.76 7.84 -9.75
CA TYR A 77 12.80 7.61 -8.31
C TYR A 77 13.46 6.28 -7.96
N ARG A 78 14.15 6.23 -6.84
CA ARG A 78 14.51 4.97 -6.21
C ARG A 78 13.28 4.44 -5.48
N VAL A 79 12.67 3.38 -6.02
CA VAL A 79 11.39 2.85 -5.57
C VAL A 79 11.62 1.61 -4.70
N ILE A 80 11.15 1.69 -3.46
CA ILE A 80 11.26 0.62 -2.48
C ILE A 80 9.86 0.10 -2.13
N THR A 81 9.65 -1.21 -2.19
CA THR A 81 8.47 -1.86 -1.61
C THR A 81 8.89 -2.86 -0.55
N LEU A 82 8.04 -3.10 0.44
CA LEU A 82 8.22 -4.19 1.39
C LEU A 82 6.87 -4.90 1.60
N ASP A 83 6.93 -6.18 1.91
CA ASP A 83 5.76 -6.89 2.42
C ASP A 83 5.62 -6.57 3.91
N ALA A 84 4.52 -5.94 4.31
CA ALA A 84 4.23 -5.59 5.70
C ALA A 84 4.07 -6.86 6.56
N ARG A 85 4.14 -6.71 7.87
CA ARG A 85 3.92 -7.81 8.82
C ARG A 85 2.67 -8.61 8.46
N TRP A 86 2.78 -9.94 8.56
CA TRP A 86 1.73 -10.92 8.25
C TRP A 86 1.22 -10.95 6.80
N HIS A 87 1.80 -10.14 5.91
CA HIS A 87 1.47 -10.15 4.50
C HIS A 87 2.61 -10.77 3.68
N GLY A 88 2.24 -11.58 2.69
CA GLY A 88 3.20 -12.15 1.76
C GLY A 88 4.37 -12.87 2.42
N ARG A 89 5.54 -12.28 2.29
CA ARG A 89 6.81 -12.71 2.88
C ARG A 89 7.34 -11.68 3.90
N GLY A 90 6.42 -10.96 4.52
CA GLY A 90 6.72 -10.00 5.58
C GLY A 90 7.05 -10.68 6.91
N ILE A 91 7.36 -9.87 7.92
CA ILE A 91 7.72 -10.32 9.24
C ILE A 91 6.55 -11.10 9.88
N GLU A 92 6.82 -12.28 10.41
CA GLU A 92 5.92 -13.00 11.31
C GLU A 92 6.12 -12.46 12.74
N SER A 93 5.05 -12.09 13.42
CA SER A 93 5.04 -11.56 14.79
C SER A 93 3.87 -12.15 15.57
N GLU A 94 3.88 -12.00 16.91
CA GLU A 94 2.78 -12.49 17.76
C GLU A 94 1.49 -11.67 17.56
N THR A 95 1.64 -10.37 17.31
CA THR A 95 0.52 -9.43 17.14
C THR A 95 0.69 -8.61 15.87
N PHE A 96 -0.41 -8.11 15.35
CA PHE A 96 -0.43 -7.18 14.22
C PHE A 96 -0.74 -5.77 14.71
N ASP A 97 0.23 -4.88 14.51
CA ASP A 97 0.13 -3.46 14.87
C ASP A 97 0.67 -2.59 13.72
N LEU A 98 -0.08 -1.59 13.30
CA LEU A 98 0.35 -0.65 12.25
C LEU A 98 1.56 0.20 12.69
N ARG A 99 1.73 0.42 13.99
CA ARG A 99 2.89 1.12 14.55
C ARG A 99 4.18 0.33 14.32
N ASP A 100 4.13 -0.97 14.52
CA ASP A 100 5.24 -1.87 14.21
C ASP A 100 5.57 -1.88 12.71
N CYS A 101 4.53 -1.87 11.86
CA CYS A 101 4.74 -1.76 10.41
C CYS A 101 5.43 -0.44 10.03
N ALA A 102 5.09 0.66 10.69
CA ALA A 102 5.73 1.96 10.47
C ALA A 102 7.22 1.95 10.88
N ASP A 103 7.53 1.34 12.03
CA ASP A 103 8.91 1.20 12.49
C ASP A 103 9.73 0.25 11.59
N ASP A 104 9.10 -0.77 10.99
CA ASP A 104 9.76 -1.66 10.00
C ASP A 104 10.19 -0.89 8.74
N VAL A 105 9.39 0.08 8.29
CA VAL A 105 9.75 0.95 7.15
C VAL A 105 11.02 1.74 7.45
N VAL A 106 11.13 2.31 8.64
CA VAL A 106 12.30 3.09 9.05
C VAL A 106 13.52 2.18 9.23
N ALA A 107 13.35 1.02 9.86
CA ALA A 107 14.42 0.03 10.00
C ALA A 107 14.95 -0.43 8.62
N LEU A 108 14.05 -0.58 7.63
CA LEU A 108 14.47 -0.88 6.26
C LEU A 108 15.24 0.29 5.64
N ALA A 109 14.79 1.53 5.85
CA ALA A 109 15.51 2.71 5.38
C ALA A 109 16.94 2.77 5.95
N ASP A 110 17.11 2.45 7.25
CA ASP A 110 18.42 2.37 7.90
C ASP A 110 19.33 1.31 7.25
N VAL A 111 18.80 0.11 7.01
CA VAL A 111 19.54 -0.98 6.33
C VAL A 111 19.94 -0.60 4.91
N LEU A 112 19.12 0.20 4.22
CA LEU A 112 19.39 0.65 2.86
C LEU A 112 20.24 1.93 2.79
N GLY A 113 20.62 2.52 3.95
CA GLY A 113 21.37 3.76 4.03
C GLY A 113 20.60 4.98 3.52
N ILE A 114 19.26 4.98 3.70
CA ILE A 114 18.38 6.06 3.27
C ILE A 114 18.00 6.90 4.49
N ASP A 115 18.46 8.14 4.55
CA ASP A 115 18.21 9.04 5.68
C ASP A 115 16.81 9.64 5.63
N ARG A 116 16.41 10.23 4.49
CA ARG A 116 15.08 10.82 4.28
C ARG A 116 14.44 10.27 3.02
N PHE A 117 13.12 10.08 3.05
CA PHE A 117 12.38 9.47 1.96
C PHE A 117 10.93 9.97 1.91
N THR A 118 10.33 9.90 0.73
CA THR A 118 8.88 10.07 0.56
C THR A 118 8.18 8.73 0.83
N VAL A 119 7.04 8.77 1.52
CA VAL A 119 6.22 7.60 1.78
C VAL A 119 4.91 7.71 1.03
N ALA A 120 4.65 6.75 0.17
CA ALA A 120 3.36 6.61 -0.51
C ALA A 120 2.64 5.35 0.00
N GLY A 121 1.39 5.48 0.43
CA GLY A 121 0.64 4.35 0.98
C GLY A 121 -0.76 4.24 0.41
N PHE A 122 -1.17 3.02 0.06
CA PHE A 122 -2.51 2.71 -0.41
C PHE A 122 -3.32 2.04 0.69
N SER A 123 -4.53 2.56 1.00
CA SER A 123 -5.44 2.00 2.01
C SER A 123 -4.74 1.80 3.37
N MET A 124 -4.60 0.58 3.87
CA MET A 124 -3.80 0.26 5.07
C MET A 124 -2.40 0.90 5.02
N GLY A 125 -1.73 0.82 3.87
CA GLY A 125 -0.42 1.45 3.67
C GLY A 125 -0.44 2.96 3.89
N GLY A 126 -1.58 3.62 3.62
CA GLY A 126 -1.76 5.05 3.91
C GLY A 126 -1.84 5.35 5.41
N GLY A 127 -2.45 4.46 6.21
CA GLY A 127 -2.41 4.55 7.67
C GLY A 127 -0.99 4.33 8.21
N ILE A 128 -0.27 3.35 7.64
CA ILE A 128 1.14 3.12 7.99
C ILE A 128 1.98 4.35 7.61
N ALA A 129 1.78 4.95 6.43
CA ALA A 129 2.51 6.15 5.99
C ALA A 129 2.31 7.34 6.96
N GLN A 130 1.08 7.56 7.42
CA GLN A 130 0.76 8.57 8.44
C GLN A 130 1.51 8.27 9.76
N LEU A 131 1.57 6.99 10.18
CA LEU A 131 2.30 6.59 11.38
C LEU A 131 3.83 6.69 11.21
N VAL A 132 4.38 6.45 10.01
CA VAL A 132 5.81 6.68 9.74
C VAL A 132 6.15 8.14 10.00
N TRP A 133 5.33 9.07 9.47
CA TRP A 133 5.54 10.49 9.76
C TRP A 133 5.35 10.80 11.26
N ARG A 134 4.28 10.33 11.88
CA ARG A 134 3.99 10.64 13.30
C ARG A 134 5.10 10.19 14.24
N ARG A 135 5.68 9.03 14.02
CA ARG A 135 6.69 8.41 14.87
C ARG A 135 8.12 8.84 14.52
N HIS A 136 8.37 9.17 13.26
CA HIS A 136 9.69 9.46 12.71
C HIS A 136 9.66 10.68 11.77
N PRO A 137 9.19 11.86 12.22
CA PRO A 137 8.95 13.01 11.34
C PRO A 137 10.22 13.47 10.61
N GLY A 138 11.40 13.37 11.23
CA GLY A 138 12.67 13.72 10.61
C GLY A 138 13.08 12.85 9.43
N ARG A 139 12.48 11.66 9.28
CA ARG A 139 12.78 10.70 8.20
C ARG A 139 11.90 10.91 6.96
N VAL A 140 10.77 11.59 7.09
CA VAL A 140 9.80 11.76 6.02
C VAL A 140 10.03 13.08 5.28
N ALA A 141 10.19 12.99 3.96
CA ALA A 141 10.35 14.15 3.08
C ALA A 141 9.02 14.60 2.46
N GLY A 142 8.05 13.70 2.34
CA GLY A 142 6.71 13.97 1.81
C GLY A 142 5.80 12.75 1.96
N LEU A 143 4.49 12.96 1.86
CA LEU A 143 3.45 11.94 1.97
C LEU A 143 2.58 11.88 0.72
N VAL A 144 2.30 10.67 0.21
CA VAL A 144 1.26 10.41 -0.79
C VAL A 144 0.26 9.41 -0.22
N LEU A 145 -0.95 9.85 0.06
CA LEU A 145 -1.99 9.08 0.75
C LEU A 145 -3.07 8.66 -0.26
N CYS A 146 -3.13 7.37 -0.62
CA CYS A 146 -4.00 6.88 -1.70
C CYS A 146 -5.14 6.03 -1.15
N SER A 147 -6.39 6.36 -1.52
CA SER A 147 -7.59 5.58 -1.15
C SER A 147 -7.59 5.17 0.33
N THR A 148 -7.22 6.10 1.20
CA THR A 148 -7.06 5.91 2.64
C THR A 148 -7.76 7.04 3.40
N GLY A 149 -7.84 6.91 4.72
CA GLY A 149 -8.46 7.91 5.57
C GLY A 149 -7.68 8.10 6.87
N PRO A 150 -8.15 9.00 7.73
CA PRO A 150 -7.56 9.20 9.05
C PRO A 150 -7.95 8.08 10.05
N TYR A 151 -8.88 7.20 9.68
CA TYR A 151 -9.28 6.03 10.46
C TYR A 151 -9.91 4.98 9.53
N PHE A 152 -9.91 3.70 9.92
CA PHE A 152 -10.43 2.60 9.09
C PHE A 152 -11.72 1.98 9.61
N SER A 153 -11.99 2.06 10.90
CA SER A 153 -13.19 1.50 11.51
C SER A 153 -14.05 2.60 12.08
N THR A 154 -15.36 2.49 11.84
CA THR A 154 -16.30 3.03 12.82
C THR A 154 -16.22 2.09 14.02
N HIS A 155 -16.22 2.60 15.24
CA HIS A 155 -16.31 1.79 16.47
C HIS A 155 -17.62 0.97 16.56
N ASP A 156 -18.20 0.60 15.41
CA ASP A 156 -19.40 -0.23 15.37
C ASP A 156 -19.00 -1.70 15.68
N PRO A 157 -19.43 -2.24 16.83
CA PRO A 157 -19.17 -3.63 17.23
C PRO A 157 -19.65 -4.67 16.21
N ARG A 158 -20.59 -4.31 15.32
CA ARG A 158 -21.12 -5.18 14.27
C ARG A 158 -20.10 -5.44 13.16
N HIS A 159 -19.32 -4.41 12.78
CA HIS A 159 -18.25 -4.58 11.79
C HIS A 159 -17.13 -5.46 12.34
N ARG A 160 -16.74 -5.28 13.61
CA ARG A 160 -15.74 -6.10 14.29
C ARG A 160 -16.19 -7.58 14.36
N ALA A 161 -17.42 -7.84 14.81
CA ALA A 161 -17.98 -9.19 14.88
C ALA A 161 -18.09 -9.87 13.50
N SER A 162 -18.38 -9.10 12.45
CA SER A 162 -18.45 -9.58 11.06
C SER A 162 -17.08 -10.04 10.56
N SER A 163 -16.02 -9.23 10.79
CA SER A 163 -14.65 -9.55 10.39
C SER A 163 -14.11 -10.79 11.12
N GLU A 164 -14.32 -10.88 12.42
CA GLU A 164 -13.95 -12.04 13.24
C GLU A 164 -14.68 -13.32 12.81
N ARG A 165 -15.96 -13.20 12.46
CA ARG A 165 -16.76 -14.34 11.97
C ARG A 165 -16.24 -14.82 10.62
N MET A 166 -15.91 -13.90 9.71
CA MET A 166 -15.33 -14.22 8.41
C MET A 166 -13.97 -14.89 8.55
N GLY A 167 -13.09 -14.39 9.40
CA GLY A 167 -11.80 -15.00 9.70
C GLY A 167 -11.94 -16.44 10.23
N ARG A 168 -12.89 -16.69 11.14
CA ARG A 168 -13.19 -18.05 11.64
C ARG A 168 -13.67 -19.00 10.55
N ILE A 169 -14.51 -18.54 9.62
CA ILE A 169 -15.03 -19.35 8.51
C ILE A 169 -13.90 -19.69 7.52
N LEU A 170 -13.00 -18.77 7.26
CA LEU A 170 -11.93 -18.94 6.27
C LEU A 170 -10.70 -19.70 6.80
N ARG A 171 -10.51 -19.72 8.13
CA ARG A 171 -9.39 -20.40 8.80
C ARG A 171 -9.16 -21.86 8.38
N PRO A 172 -10.22 -22.73 8.29
CA PRO A 172 -10.05 -24.12 7.85
C PRO A 172 -9.62 -24.23 6.38
N VAL A 173 -10.13 -23.36 5.51
CA VAL A 173 -9.83 -23.36 4.07
C VAL A 173 -8.34 -23.04 3.85
N TYR A 174 -7.80 -22.11 4.61
CA TYR A 174 -6.39 -21.72 4.51
C TYR A 174 -5.40 -22.77 5.04
N ARG A 175 -5.82 -23.60 5.98
CA ARG A 175 -4.99 -24.73 6.46
C ARG A 175 -4.77 -25.81 5.40
N ILE A 176 -5.68 -25.90 4.42
CA ILE A 176 -5.70 -26.93 3.38
C ILE A 176 -5.02 -26.43 2.10
N LEU A 177 -4.97 -25.10 1.88
CA LEU A 177 -4.30 -24.52 0.71
C LEU A 177 -2.78 -24.67 0.86
N PRO A 178 -2.09 -25.24 -0.17
CA PRO A 178 -0.64 -25.34 -0.13
C PRO A 178 -0.04 -23.94 -0.04
N ARG A 179 0.88 -23.75 0.90
CA ARG A 179 1.68 -22.52 0.99
C ARG A 179 2.41 -22.32 -0.33
N VAL A 180 2.25 -21.15 -0.93
CA VAL A 180 2.92 -20.81 -2.18
C VAL A 180 4.42 -20.75 -1.90
N SER A 181 5.22 -21.58 -2.56
CA SER A 181 6.67 -21.61 -2.30
C SER A 181 7.34 -20.34 -2.76
N GLU A 182 8.40 -19.93 -2.07
CA GLU A 182 9.21 -18.74 -2.39
C GLU A 182 9.70 -18.73 -3.84
N LYS A 183 10.15 -19.89 -4.35
CA LYS A 183 10.49 -20.07 -5.78
C LYS A 183 9.33 -19.79 -6.71
N SER A 184 8.11 -20.12 -6.29
CA SER A 184 6.90 -19.93 -7.10
C SER A 184 6.45 -18.46 -7.12
N LEU A 185 6.70 -17.69 -6.05
CA LEU A 185 6.40 -16.25 -5.98
C LEU A 185 7.38 -15.43 -6.83
N ASN A 186 8.64 -15.86 -6.90
CA ASN A 186 9.66 -15.20 -7.71
C ASN A 186 9.58 -15.55 -9.21
N LYS A 187 8.84 -16.60 -9.57
CA LYS A 187 8.72 -17.03 -10.96
C LYS A 187 7.68 -16.16 -11.67
N THR A 188 8.14 -15.17 -12.43
CA THR A 188 7.31 -14.45 -13.42
C THR A 188 6.80 -15.49 -14.42
N THR A 189 5.52 -15.80 -14.36
CA THR A 189 4.89 -16.66 -15.36
C THR A 189 4.42 -15.81 -16.51
N SER A 190 4.34 -16.38 -17.72
CA SER A 190 3.74 -15.75 -18.90
C SER A 190 2.27 -15.33 -18.69
N HIS A 191 1.67 -15.71 -17.56
CA HIS A 191 0.31 -15.41 -17.15
C HIS A 191 0.30 -14.53 -15.89
N THR A 192 0.20 -13.21 -16.06
CA THR A 192 0.09 -12.23 -14.99
C THR A 192 -1.00 -12.58 -13.97
N SER A 193 -2.14 -13.14 -14.43
CA SER A 193 -3.24 -13.55 -13.56
C SER A 193 -2.82 -14.63 -12.55
N ILE A 194 -2.05 -15.63 -12.97
CA ILE A 194 -1.57 -16.70 -12.09
C ILE A 194 -0.58 -16.14 -11.07
N TRP A 195 0.31 -15.26 -11.50
CA TRP A 195 1.25 -14.59 -10.61
C TRP A 195 0.51 -13.74 -9.56
N ALA A 196 -0.45 -12.91 -10.00
CA ALA A 196 -1.24 -12.07 -9.10
C ALA A 196 -2.04 -12.89 -8.06
N LEU A 197 -2.65 -14.01 -8.49
CA LEU A 197 -3.34 -14.93 -7.58
C LEU A 197 -2.38 -15.54 -6.55
N ARG A 198 -1.17 -15.93 -6.96
CA ARG A 198 -0.16 -16.44 -6.02
C ARG A 198 0.26 -15.39 -5.00
N GLN A 199 0.48 -14.13 -5.44
CA GLN A 199 0.77 -13.03 -4.53
C GLN A 199 -0.36 -12.81 -3.53
N PHE A 200 -1.61 -12.78 -3.99
CA PHE A 200 -2.79 -12.63 -3.13
C PHE A 200 -2.90 -13.75 -2.10
N PHE A 201 -2.77 -15.02 -2.54
CA PHE A 201 -2.86 -16.17 -1.65
C PHE A 201 -1.61 -16.39 -0.78
N SER A 202 -0.55 -15.61 -0.93
CA SER A 202 0.59 -15.63 -0.02
C SER A 202 0.27 -14.97 1.33
N THR A 203 -0.77 -14.13 1.40
CA THR A 203 -1.24 -13.52 2.66
C THR A 203 -2.32 -14.41 3.27
N PRO A 204 -2.13 -14.94 4.49
CA PRO A 204 -3.11 -15.81 5.13
C PRO A 204 -4.38 -15.06 5.53
N LEU A 205 -5.52 -15.34 4.89
CA LEU A 205 -6.83 -14.76 5.28
C LEU A 205 -7.30 -15.23 6.68
N SER A 206 -6.60 -16.18 7.31
CA SER A 206 -6.85 -16.55 8.71
C SER A 206 -6.68 -15.38 9.69
N HIS A 207 -5.90 -14.36 9.31
CA HIS A 207 -5.63 -13.17 10.11
C HIS A 207 -6.59 -12.00 9.84
N LEU A 208 -7.65 -12.20 9.06
CA LEU A 208 -8.62 -11.13 8.77
C LEU A 208 -9.19 -10.42 10.01
N GLY A 209 -9.44 -11.20 11.08
CA GLY A 209 -9.91 -10.64 12.34
C GLY A 209 -8.85 -9.74 13.01
N ASP A 210 -7.61 -10.20 12.99
CA ASP A 210 -6.48 -9.50 13.61
C ASP A 210 -6.12 -8.23 12.80
N PHE A 211 -6.19 -8.30 11.46
CA PHE A 211 -6.07 -7.11 10.60
C PHE A 211 -7.17 -6.09 10.89
N GLY A 212 -8.42 -6.57 11.05
CA GLY A 212 -9.55 -5.71 11.41
C GLY A 212 -9.35 -5.02 12.75
N ASN A 213 -8.79 -5.71 13.74
CA ASN A 213 -8.48 -5.14 15.05
C ASN A 213 -7.37 -4.08 14.95
N GLY A 214 -6.23 -4.42 14.32
CA GLY A 214 -5.10 -3.48 14.17
C GLY A 214 -5.45 -2.24 13.35
N LEU A 215 -6.28 -2.41 12.30
CA LEU A 215 -6.82 -1.28 11.53
C LEU A 215 -7.81 -0.44 12.36
N GLY A 216 -8.62 -1.10 13.21
CA GLY A 216 -9.63 -0.43 14.04
C GLY A 216 -9.05 0.45 15.15
N GLU A 217 -7.80 0.21 15.55
CA GLU A 217 -7.09 1.02 16.54
C GLU A 217 -6.45 2.29 15.94
N PHE A 218 -6.37 2.37 14.61
CA PHE A 218 -5.77 3.51 13.95
C PHE A 218 -6.73 4.69 13.87
N ASP A 219 -6.32 5.83 14.42
CA ASP A 219 -6.98 7.13 14.30
C ASP A 219 -5.94 8.25 14.33
N SER A 220 -5.90 9.04 13.28
CA SER A 220 -4.96 10.15 13.12
C SER A 220 -5.60 11.53 13.25
N ARG A 221 -6.93 11.60 13.43
CA ARG A 221 -7.69 12.88 13.39
C ARG A 221 -7.15 13.93 14.34
N ASP A 222 -6.72 13.52 15.52
CA ASP A 222 -6.28 14.45 16.57
C ASP A 222 -4.95 15.16 16.23
N TRP A 223 -4.16 14.63 15.29
CA TRP A 223 -2.82 15.13 14.97
C TRP A 223 -2.55 15.39 13.48
N LEU A 224 -3.55 15.27 12.59
CA LEU A 224 -3.37 15.60 11.16
C LEU A 224 -2.87 17.04 10.95
N HIS A 225 -3.33 17.97 11.79
CA HIS A 225 -2.94 19.38 11.71
C HIS A 225 -1.46 19.64 12.06
N GLU A 226 -0.78 18.67 12.64
CA GLU A 226 0.65 18.74 12.95
C GLU A 226 1.54 18.33 11.76
N VAL A 227 0.96 17.73 10.69
CA VAL A 227 1.73 17.29 9.51
C VAL A 227 2.35 18.48 8.81
N ASP A 228 3.69 18.52 8.79
CA ASP A 228 4.51 19.64 8.34
C ASP A 228 5.30 19.37 7.06
N VAL A 229 5.02 18.24 6.39
CA VAL A 229 5.67 17.87 5.12
C VAL A 229 4.72 18.00 3.94
N PRO A 230 5.23 18.25 2.72
CA PRO A 230 4.40 18.24 1.52
C PRO A 230 3.56 16.95 1.44
N THR A 231 2.24 17.11 1.31
CA THR A 231 1.31 15.99 1.33
C THR A 231 0.36 16.04 0.14
N ALA A 232 0.21 14.92 -0.54
CA ALA A 232 -0.78 14.71 -1.59
C ALA A 232 -1.75 13.58 -1.19
N VAL A 233 -3.03 13.79 -1.46
CA VAL A 233 -4.09 12.79 -1.25
C VAL A 233 -4.67 12.39 -2.59
N VAL A 234 -4.50 11.13 -2.96
CA VAL A 234 -5.03 10.54 -4.19
C VAL A 234 -6.37 9.89 -3.89
N VAL A 235 -7.44 10.59 -4.23
CA VAL A 235 -8.83 10.24 -3.90
C VAL A 235 -9.44 9.35 -4.97
N SER A 236 -9.82 8.13 -4.62
CA SER A 236 -10.63 7.27 -5.50
C SER A 236 -12.11 7.64 -5.37
N ILE A 237 -12.65 8.34 -6.35
CA ILE A 237 -13.99 8.96 -6.26
C ILE A 237 -15.16 7.98 -6.27
N ARG A 238 -14.92 6.70 -6.63
CA ARG A 238 -15.92 5.62 -6.58
C ARG A 238 -15.59 4.56 -5.52
N ASP A 239 -14.75 4.92 -4.54
CA ASP A 239 -14.38 4.01 -3.46
C ASP A 239 -15.58 3.77 -2.52
N ARG A 240 -15.85 2.49 -2.23
CA ARG A 240 -16.90 2.03 -1.31
C ARG A 240 -16.36 1.33 -0.07
N VAL A 241 -15.04 1.29 0.06
CA VAL A 241 -14.35 0.71 1.23
C VAL A 241 -13.85 1.82 2.13
N VAL A 242 -13.14 2.79 1.54
CA VAL A 242 -12.80 4.05 2.19
C VAL A 242 -13.47 5.15 1.37
N GLU A 243 -14.66 5.53 1.76
CA GLU A 243 -15.51 6.46 1.02
C GLU A 243 -14.77 7.80 0.75
N PRO A 244 -15.04 8.47 -0.39
CA PRO A 244 -14.37 9.75 -0.74
C PRO A 244 -14.47 10.82 0.35
N GLU A 245 -15.57 10.84 1.09
CA GLU A 245 -15.79 11.75 2.21
C GLU A 245 -14.79 11.50 3.34
N ARG A 246 -14.42 10.24 3.59
CA ARG A 246 -13.41 9.88 4.58
C ARG A 246 -12.01 10.24 4.10
N GLN A 247 -11.72 10.07 2.82
CA GLN A 247 -10.47 10.50 2.20
C GLN A 247 -10.33 12.02 2.25
N GLN A 248 -11.46 12.77 2.08
CA GLN A 248 -11.49 14.22 2.17
C GLN A 248 -11.05 14.75 3.55
N LEU A 249 -11.31 14.01 4.63
CA LEU A 249 -10.88 14.43 5.98
C LEU A 249 -9.34 14.57 6.09
N LEU A 250 -8.56 13.86 5.27
CA LEU A 250 -7.10 14.05 5.22
C LEU A 250 -6.72 15.39 4.60
N ILE A 251 -7.45 15.81 3.57
CA ILE A 251 -7.22 17.09 2.89
C ILE A 251 -7.59 18.25 3.81
N ASP A 252 -8.71 18.11 4.49
CA ASP A 252 -9.21 19.13 5.40
C ASP A 252 -8.36 19.24 6.67
N GLY A 253 -7.76 18.11 7.12
CA GLY A 253 -7.00 18.04 8.37
C GLY A 253 -5.50 18.35 8.22
N ILE A 254 -4.91 18.10 7.05
CA ILE A 254 -3.47 18.29 6.83
C ILE A 254 -3.21 19.64 6.16
N PRO A 255 -2.45 20.54 6.78
CA PRO A 255 -2.15 21.85 6.21
C PRO A 255 -1.46 21.76 4.83
N GLY A 256 -2.06 22.40 3.82
CA GLY A 256 -1.49 22.44 2.47
C GLY A 256 -1.56 21.12 1.67
N ALA A 257 -2.33 20.14 2.15
CA ALA A 257 -2.53 18.90 1.40
C ALA A 257 -3.17 19.16 0.04
N GLN A 258 -2.62 18.54 -1.00
CA GLN A 258 -3.11 18.66 -2.37
C GLN A 258 -3.98 17.45 -2.74
N ARG A 259 -5.09 17.70 -3.45
CA ARG A 259 -6.01 16.67 -3.90
C ARG A 259 -5.72 16.26 -5.34
N PHE A 260 -5.65 14.94 -5.58
CA PHE A 260 -5.59 14.31 -6.89
C PHE A 260 -6.72 13.29 -7.00
N GLU A 261 -7.40 13.20 -8.14
CA GLU A 261 -8.57 12.34 -8.29
C GLU A 261 -8.32 11.16 -9.23
N VAL A 262 -8.87 10.00 -8.83
CA VAL A 262 -8.88 8.79 -9.64
C VAL A 262 -10.33 8.38 -9.88
N ASP A 263 -10.75 8.27 -11.14
CA ASP A 263 -12.05 7.71 -11.51
C ASP A 263 -12.05 6.18 -11.35
N GLY A 264 -12.00 5.72 -10.11
CA GLY A 264 -11.88 4.30 -9.76
C GLY A 264 -12.44 3.98 -8.39
N GLY A 265 -12.67 2.67 -8.16
CA GLY A 265 -13.01 2.14 -6.83
C GLY A 265 -11.77 1.73 -6.06
N HIS A 266 -11.95 1.06 -4.89
CA HIS A 266 -10.86 0.72 -3.96
C HIS A 266 -9.74 -0.14 -4.57
N ALA A 267 -10.03 -0.96 -5.58
CA ALA A 267 -9.02 -1.79 -6.25
C ALA A 267 -8.40 -1.14 -7.50
N CYS A 268 -8.50 0.19 -7.65
CA CYS A 268 -8.02 0.91 -8.84
C CYS A 268 -6.51 0.75 -9.08
N PHE A 269 -5.72 0.53 -8.06
CA PHE A 269 -4.27 0.32 -8.14
C PHE A 269 -3.87 -0.88 -9.03
N VAL A 270 -4.77 -1.88 -9.20
CA VAL A 270 -4.55 -3.05 -10.08
C VAL A 270 -5.62 -3.14 -11.16
N LEU A 271 -6.91 -3.05 -10.79
CA LEU A 271 -8.02 -3.25 -11.73
C LEU A 271 -8.30 -2.01 -12.61
N GLY A 272 -7.87 -0.85 -12.17
CA GLY A 272 -7.98 0.43 -12.87
C GLY A 272 -6.65 1.18 -12.95
N ALA A 273 -5.54 0.46 -13.05
CA ALA A 273 -4.20 1.03 -12.96
C ALA A 273 -3.96 2.16 -13.99
N HIS A 274 -4.53 2.08 -15.16
CA HIS A 274 -4.44 3.12 -16.19
C HIS A 274 -5.13 4.45 -15.79
N TYR A 275 -6.10 4.42 -14.86
CA TYR A 275 -6.67 5.62 -14.27
C TYR A 275 -5.93 6.06 -13.02
N PHE A 276 -5.30 5.11 -12.31
CA PHE A 276 -4.60 5.39 -11.06
C PHE A 276 -3.20 5.98 -11.28
N ILE A 277 -2.44 5.42 -12.24
CA ILE A 277 -1.03 5.76 -12.45
C ILE A 277 -0.81 7.25 -12.72
N PRO A 278 -1.52 7.93 -13.65
CA PRO A 278 -1.25 9.34 -13.94
C PRO A 278 -1.45 10.27 -12.73
N PRO A 279 -2.61 10.27 -12.03
CA PRO A 279 -2.78 11.13 -10.85
C PRO A 279 -1.82 10.78 -9.71
N PHE A 280 -1.43 9.50 -9.55
CA PHE A 280 -0.44 9.11 -8.57
C PHE A 280 0.96 9.67 -8.89
N ALA A 281 1.38 9.62 -10.16
CA ALA A 281 2.66 10.16 -10.59
C ALA A 281 2.71 11.70 -10.41
N GLU A 282 1.62 12.41 -10.75
CA GLU A 282 1.48 13.85 -10.50
C GLU A 282 1.55 14.17 -8.99
N ALA A 283 0.85 13.39 -8.16
CA ALA A 283 0.88 13.53 -6.71
C ALA A 283 2.29 13.33 -6.15
N LEU A 284 3.01 12.33 -6.66
CA LEU A 284 4.39 12.07 -6.26
C LEU A 284 5.32 13.22 -6.66
N ASP A 285 5.19 13.72 -7.89
CA ASP A 285 5.97 14.87 -8.39
C ASP A 285 5.72 16.17 -7.60
N ALA A 286 4.53 16.29 -7.01
CA ALA A 286 4.16 17.46 -6.20
C ALA A 286 4.79 17.46 -4.79
N VAL A 287 5.10 16.27 -4.25
CA VAL A 287 5.58 16.14 -2.85
C VAL A 287 7.05 15.75 -2.74
N VAL A 288 7.64 15.14 -3.76
CA VAL A 288 9.06 14.80 -3.73
C VAL A 288 9.88 16.07 -3.87
N PRO A 289 10.80 16.37 -2.93
CA PRO A 289 11.66 17.52 -3.04
C PRO A 289 12.48 17.46 -4.34
N ARG A 290 12.35 18.47 -5.18
CA ARG A 290 13.24 18.65 -6.35
C ARG A 290 14.55 19.19 -5.85
N ASP A 291 15.64 18.50 -6.13
CA ASP A 291 16.96 18.98 -5.84
C ASP A 291 17.21 20.26 -6.67
N ARG A 292 17.26 21.41 -6.02
CA ARG A 292 17.46 22.73 -6.70
C ARG A 292 18.86 22.89 -7.29
N SER A 293 19.74 21.91 -7.09
CA SER A 293 21.12 21.97 -7.58
C SER A 293 21.27 21.68 -9.09
N SER A 294 20.26 21.09 -9.75
CA SER A 294 20.33 20.75 -11.18
C SER A 294 19.83 21.83 -12.15
N VAL A 295 19.24 22.94 -11.66
CA VAL A 295 18.69 24.01 -12.51
C VAL A 295 19.68 25.16 -12.76
N ALA A 296 20.87 25.15 -12.15
CA ALA A 296 21.84 26.21 -12.25
C ALA A 296 22.97 25.98 -13.32
N ALA A 297 22.78 24.99 -14.19
CA ALA A 297 23.76 24.63 -15.22
C ALA A 297 23.11 24.52 -16.62
N HIS A 298 22.48 25.61 -17.08
CA HIS A 298 22.21 25.84 -18.51
C HIS A 298 22.22 27.33 -18.81
#